data_ef292cfc5c346ed5744e9355c3694008
#
_entry.id   ef292cfc5c346ed5744e9355c3694008
#
_cell.length_a   1.000
_cell.length_b   1.000
_cell.length_c   1.000
_cell.angle_alpha   90.00
_cell.angle_beta   90.00
_cell.angle_gamma   90.00
#
_symmetry.space_group_name_H-M   'P 1'
#
loop_
_entity.id
_entity.type
_entity.pdbx_description
1 polymer ?
#
loop_
_entity_poly.entity_id
_entity_poly.type
_entity_poly.pdbx_seq_one_letter_code
_entity_poly.pdbx_strand_id
1 'polypeptide(L)'
;QRLSDREAFVTAEMVRNAYLGIGTEYETLLRAFDKENAAFAKRVGKDRAKNTYNKYLVVRKYVAEFIKYQYKRSDMSMNELTEEFIRDYCLYLKNIVGLAQSSIWIYSIPLKHIVTAAHYNGKIPRNPFAMYHVDPDHKEREFLTLDELTAMTEIKLEDPNMAFARDLFVFGCWTGISFIDIKNLTEDNI
;
A
#
# COMPACT_ATOMS: atom_id res chain seq x y z
N GLN A 1 -16.80 -9.01 34.17
CA GLN A 1 -15.46 -8.65 34.66
C GLN A 1 -14.47 -8.40 33.50
N ARG A 2 -14.40 -9.24 32.43
CA ARG A 2 -13.46 -9.04 31.30
C ARG A 2 -13.75 -7.84 30.38
N LEU A 3 -14.97 -7.33 30.38
CA LEU A 3 -15.35 -6.15 29.58
C LEU A 3 -15.08 -4.84 30.32
N SER A 4 -15.30 -4.81 31.66
CA SER A 4 -15.08 -3.61 32.47
C SER A 4 -13.60 -3.19 32.58
N ASP A 5 -12.67 -4.15 32.43
CA ASP A 5 -11.23 -3.89 32.56
C ASP A 5 -10.60 -3.31 31.27
N ARG A 6 -11.37 -3.22 30.17
CA ARG A 6 -10.87 -2.81 28.86
C ARG A 6 -11.52 -1.56 28.26
N GLU A 7 -12.65 -1.13 28.78
CA GLU A 7 -13.40 0.00 28.21
C GLU A 7 -13.87 0.96 29.31
N ALA A 8 -13.64 2.25 29.10
CA ALA A 8 -14.04 3.31 30.02
C ALA A 8 -15.57 3.45 30.18
N PHE A 9 -16.36 2.83 29.28
CA PHE A 9 -17.82 2.81 29.31
C PHE A 9 -18.35 1.45 28.85
N VAL A 10 -19.01 0.73 29.73
CA VAL A 10 -19.74 -0.52 29.45
C VAL A 10 -21.23 -0.21 29.38
N THR A 11 -21.84 -0.33 28.20
CA THR A 11 -23.28 -0.17 28.02
C THR A 11 -24.01 -1.50 28.27
N ALA A 12 -25.29 -1.41 28.64
CA ALA A 12 -26.13 -2.59 28.81
C ALA A 12 -26.24 -3.43 27.52
N GLU A 13 -26.18 -2.78 26.37
CA GLU A 13 -26.18 -3.43 25.06
C GLU A 13 -24.88 -4.21 24.81
N MET A 14 -23.73 -3.68 25.21
CA MET A 14 -22.43 -4.38 25.10
C MET A 14 -22.41 -5.63 25.99
N VAL A 15 -22.96 -5.55 27.21
CA VAL A 15 -23.10 -6.70 28.13
C VAL A 15 -24.02 -7.74 27.52
N ARG A 16 -25.19 -7.34 27.03
CA ARG A 16 -26.14 -8.22 26.35
C ARG A 16 -25.52 -8.92 25.14
N ASN A 17 -24.86 -8.18 24.27
CA ASN A 17 -24.23 -8.71 23.06
C ASN A 17 -23.08 -9.67 23.41
N ALA A 18 -22.27 -9.35 24.41
CA ALA A 18 -21.24 -10.25 24.92
C ALA A 18 -21.81 -11.55 25.53
N TYR A 19 -22.93 -11.46 26.27
CA TYR A 19 -23.61 -12.62 26.83
C TYR A 19 -24.22 -13.51 25.74
N LEU A 20 -24.83 -12.93 24.74
CA LEU A 20 -25.45 -13.64 23.60
C LEU A 20 -24.47 -14.06 22.51
N GLY A 21 -23.18 -13.71 22.64
CA GLY A 21 -22.18 -13.95 21.59
C GLY A 21 -22.41 -13.12 20.32
N ILE A 22 -23.30 -12.12 20.38
CA ILE A 22 -23.62 -11.25 19.24
C ILE A 22 -22.57 -10.14 19.14
N GLY A 23 -21.87 -10.07 18.03
CA GLY A 23 -20.88 -9.01 17.76
C GLY A 23 -19.52 -9.20 18.44
N THR A 24 -19.22 -10.35 19.01
CA THR A 24 -17.93 -10.67 19.65
C THR A 24 -16.81 -11.02 18.66
N GLU A 25 -17.06 -11.02 17.38
CA GLU A 25 -15.97 -10.97 16.39
C GLU A 25 -15.42 -9.55 16.31
N TYR A 26 -14.62 -9.16 17.31
CA TYR A 26 -13.77 -7.97 17.16
C TYR A 26 -12.94 -8.15 15.92
N GLU A 27 -13.18 -7.31 14.91
CA GLU A 27 -12.38 -7.35 13.71
C GLU A 27 -10.96 -6.94 14.06
N THR A 28 -10.04 -7.88 13.92
CA THR A 28 -8.61 -7.62 14.13
C THR A 28 -7.99 -7.09 12.84
N LEU A 29 -6.89 -6.38 12.97
CA LEU A 29 -6.23 -5.71 11.84
C LEU A 29 -5.80 -6.70 10.77
N LEU A 30 -5.13 -7.79 11.15
CA LEU A 30 -4.64 -8.78 10.17
C LEU A 30 -5.78 -9.56 9.53
N ARG A 31 -6.86 -9.85 10.27
CA ARG A 31 -8.06 -10.48 9.71
C ARG A 31 -8.75 -9.57 8.69
N ALA A 32 -8.81 -8.26 8.94
CA ALA A 32 -9.32 -7.30 7.97
C ALA A 32 -8.45 -7.25 6.69
N PHE A 33 -7.12 -7.29 6.84
CA PHE A 33 -6.21 -7.43 5.71
C PHE A 33 -6.46 -8.72 4.92
N ASP A 34 -6.60 -9.86 5.60
CA ASP A 34 -6.81 -11.15 4.95
C ASP A 34 -8.13 -11.17 4.16
N LYS A 35 -9.19 -10.56 4.73
CA LYS A 35 -10.48 -10.41 4.06
C LYS A 35 -10.40 -9.53 2.82
N GLU A 36 -9.73 -8.38 2.91
CA GLU A 36 -9.52 -7.48 1.77
C GLU A 36 -8.65 -8.14 0.70
N ASN A 37 -7.56 -8.82 1.09
CA ASN A 37 -6.70 -9.55 0.17
C ASN A 37 -7.45 -10.67 -0.56
N ALA A 38 -8.34 -11.39 0.11
CA ALA A 38 -9.17 -12.41 -0.51
C ALA A 38 -10.19 -11.82 -1.52
N ALA A 39 -10.77 -10.66 -1.19
CA ALA A 39 -11.65 -9.93 -2.11
C ALA A 39 -10.87 -9.38 -3.32
N PHE A 40 -9.67 -8.84 -3.08
CA PHE A 40 -8.79 -8.29 -4.11
C PHE A 40 -8.32 -9.37 -5.09
N ALA A 41 -7.96 -10.57 -4.58
CA ALA A 41 -7.51 -11.69 -5.41
C ALA A 41 -8.51 -12.07 -6.51
N LYS A 42 -9.82 -11.99 -6.22
CA LYS A 42 -10.89 -12.30 -7.19
C LYS A 42 -10.99 -11.28 -8.34
N ARG A 43 -10.37 -10.11 -8.19
CA ARG A 43 -10.43 -8.98 -9.11
C ARG A 43 -9.14 -8.80 -9.93
N VAL A 44 -8.06 -9.52 -9.57
CA VAL A 44 -6.79 -9.48 -10.29
C VAL A 44 -6.98 -9.96 -11.74
N GLY A 45 -6.47 -9.19 -12.68
CA GLY A 45 -6.60 -9.45 -14.12
C GLY A 45 -7.94 -9.04 -14.74
N LYS A 46 -8.89 -8.52 -13.93
CA LYS A 46 -10.15 -7.94 -14.41
C LYS A 46 -10.07 -6.41 -14.36
N ASP A 47 -10.18 -5.85 -13.13
CA ASP A 47 -10.18 -4.41 -12.85
C ASP A 47 -9.05 -4.01 -11.87
N ARG A 48 -8.21 -4.97 -11.47
CA ARG A 48 -7.12 -4.75 -10.53
C ARG A 48 -5.80 -5.35 -11.03
N ALA A 49 -4.73 -4.57 -10.94
CA ALA A 49 -3.40 -5.01 -11.33
C ALA A 49 -2.79 -5.97 -10.29
N LYS A 50 -2.12 -7.01 -10.78
CA LYS A 50 -1.40 -7.98 -9.94
C LYS A 50 -0.37 -7.32 -9.01
N ASN A 51 0.34 -6.29 -9.49
CA ASN A 51 1.32 -5.57 -8.69
C ASN A 51 0.69 -4.86 -7.48
N THR A 52 -0.53 -4.32 -7.61
CA THR A 52 -1.26 -3.74 -6.50
C THR A 52 -1.66 -4.80 -5.47
N TYR A 53 -2.12 -5.96 -5.93
CA TYR A 53 -2.39 -7.09 -5.04
C TYR A 53 -1.16 -7.54 -4.26
N ASN A 54 -0.02 -7.74 -4.94
CA ASN A 54 1.24 -8.11 -4.31
C ASN A 54 1.66 -7.09 -3.22
N LYS A 55 1.43 -5.79 -3.47
CA LYS A 55 1.67 -4.74 -2.49
C LYS A 55 0.87 -4.95 -1.20
N TYR A 56 -0.42 -5.28 -1.31
CA TYR A 56 -1.27 -5.55 -0.14
C TYR A 56 -0.78 -6.76 0.66
N LEU A 57 -0.33 -7.83 -0.02
CA LEU A 57 0.26 -9.01 0.64
C LEU A 57 1.53 -8.64 1.41
N VAL A 58 2.41 -7.85 0.80
CA VAL A 58 3.66 -7.39 1.43
C VAL A 58 3.37 -6.51 2.64
N VAL A 59 2.43 -5.56 2.52
CA VAL A 59 2.07 -4.69 3.64
C VAL A 59 1.46 -5.50 4.78
N ARG A 60 0.59 -6.44 4.50
CA ARG A 60 0.03 -7.36 5.51
C ARG A 60 1.14 -8.08 6.28
N LYS A 61 2.18 -8.56 5.56
CA LYS A 61 3.34 -9.22 6.17
C LYS A 61 4.09 -8.25 7.12
N TYR A 62 4.43 -7.05 6.65
CA TYR A 62 5.13 -6.06 7.47
C TYR A 62 4.31 -5.61 8.69
N VAL A 63 3.00 -5.46 8.55
CA VAL A 63 2.12 -5.14 9.69
C VAL A 63 2.14 -6.26 10.73
N ALA A 64 2.10 -7.53 10.30
CA ALA A 64 2.19 -8.68 11.22
C ALA A 64 3.54 -8.73 11.95
N GLU A 65 4.63 -8.52 11.23
CA GLU A 65 5.98 -8.46 11.78
C GLU A 65 6.13 -7.30 12.77
N PHE A 66 5.60 -6.13 12.45
CA PHE A 66 5.59 -4.98 13.34
C PHE A 66 4.79 -5.22 14.63
N ILE A 67 3.57 -5.77 14.53
CA ILE A 67 2.76 -6.11 15.71
C ILE A 67 3.53 -7.09 16.62
N LYS A 68 4.16 -8.09 16.03
CA LYS A 68 5.00 -9.04 16.79
C LYS A 68 6.21 -8.36 17.42
N TYR A 69 6.87 -7.47 16.66
CA TYR A 69 8.07 -6.76 17.12
C TYR A 69 7.76 -5.82 18.29
N GLN A 70 6.77 -4.93 18.11
CA GLN A 70 6.47 -3.85 19.04
C GLN A 70 5.60 -4.29 20.21
N TYR A 71 4.55 -5.07 19.93
CA TYR A 71 3.50 -5.40 20.92
C TYR A 71 3.60 -6.84 21.44
N LYS A 72 4.48 -7.69 20.88
CA LYS A 72 4.63 -9.11 21.25
C LYS A 72 3.32 -9.91 21.12
N ARG A 73 2.47 -9.53 20.17
CA ARG A 73 1.16 -10.15 19.89
C ARG A 73 1.14 -10.73 18.48
N SER A 74 0.21 -11.65 18.21
CA SER A 74 -0.03 -12.23 16.89
C SER A 74 -0.93 -11.35 16.00
N ASP A 75 -1.81 -10.56 16.62
CA ASP A 75 -2.74 -9.64 15.95
C ASP A 75 -3.19 -8.56 16.94
N MET A 76 -3.95 -7.56 16.47
CA MET A 76 -4.40 -6.42 17.25
C MET A 76 -5.83 -6.06 16.89
N SER A 77 -6.65 -5.70 17.91
CA SER A 77 -8.01 -5.22 17.67
C SER A 77 -7.98 -3.88 16.93
N MET A 78 -8.90 -3.68 15.98
CA MET A 78 -9.08 -2.41 15.30
C MET A 78 -9.38 -1.24 16.25
N ASN A 79 -10.02 -1.49 17.36
CA ASN A 79 -10.36 -0.47 18.38
C ASN A 79 -9.15 -0.02 19.21
N GLU A 80 -8.07 -0.81 19.21
CA GLU A 80 -6.82 -0.47 19.92
C GLU A 80 -5.88 0.40 19.06
N LEU A 81 -6.23 0.63 17.78
CA LEU A 81 -5.39 1.41 16.87
C LEU A 81 -5.42 2.89 17.24
N THR A 82 -4.25 3.50 17.26
CA THR A 82 -4.03 4.92 17.51
C THR A 82 -3.20 5.54 16.39
N GLU A 83 -3.13 6.87 16.35
CA GLU A 83 -2.20 7.55 15.43
C GLU A 83 -0.73 7.16 15.69
N GLU A 84 -0.39 6.88 16.95
CA GLU A 84 0.95 6.41 17.33
C GLU A 84 1.29 5.08 16.66
N PHE A 85 0.31 4.17 16.51
CA PHE A 85 0.52 2.90 15.82
C PHE A 85 1.06 3.09 14.39
N ILE A 86 0.44 3.96 13.59
CA ILE A 86 0.90 4.17 12.21
C ILE A 86 2.24 4.92 12.17
N ARG A 87 2.50 5.83 13.11
CA ARG A 87 3.79 6.51 13.25
C ARG A 87 4.90 5.51 13.55
N ASP A 88 4.70 4.65 14.54
CA ASP A 88 5.66 3.62 14.94
C ASP A 88 5.86 2.57 13.85
N TYR A 89 4.80 2.21 13.12
CA TYR A 89 4.90 1.35 11.96
C TYR A 89 5.81 1.96 10.87
N CYS A 90 5.66 3.23 10.56
CA CYS A 90 6.52 3.91 9.59
C CYS A 90 7.98 3.98 10.08
N LEU A 91 8.21 4.24 11.37
CA LEU A 91 9.54 4.20 11.98
C LEU A 91 10.16 2.79 11.94
N TYR A 92 9.36 1.76 12.18
CA TYR A 92 9.79 0.37 12.05
C TYR A 92 10.22 0.05 10.61
N LEU A 93 9.43 0.45 9.62
CA LEU A 93 9.78 0.27 8.21
C LEU A 93 11.08 0.99 7.84
N LYS A 94 11.33 2.17 8.42
CA LYS A 94 12.55 2.95 8.17
C LYS A 94 13.77 2.36 8.85
N ASN A 95 13.67 2.10 10.15
CA ASN A 95 14.84 1.83 10.99
C ASN A 95 15.18 0.35 11.12
N ILE A 96 14.18 -0.54 11.02
CA ILE A 96 14.36 -1.99 11.19
C ILE A 96 14.35 -2.69 9.85
N VAL A 97 13.41 -2.36 8.97
CA VAL A 97 13.33 -2.96 7.64
C VAL A 97 14.27 -2.28 6.64
N GLY A 98 14.63 -1.01 6.87
CA GLY A 98 15.58 -0.26 6.04
C GLY A 98 14.98 0.29 4.74
N LEU A 99 13.68 0.60 4.72
CA LEU A 99 13.01 1.09 3.52
C LEU A 99 13.24 2.59 3.28
N ALA A 100 13.34 2.97 2.01
CA ALA A 100 13.35 4.37 1.59
C ALA A 100 11.99 5.04 1.86
N GLN A 101 12.00 6.37 2.06
CA GLN A 101 10.82 7.17 2.40
C GLN A 101 9.67 6.98 1.39
N SER A 102 9.95 6.96 0.09
CA SER A 102 8.94 6.72 -0.95
C SER A 102 8.29 5.33 -0.83
N SER A 103 9.04 4.29 -0.40
CA SER A 103 8.49 2.96 -0.15
C SER A 103 7.62 2.93 1.10
N ILE A 104 8.00 3.64 2.16
CA ILE A 104 7.22 3.79 3.39
C ILE A 104 5.88 4.46 3.07
N TRP A 105 5.90 5.55 2.29
CA TRP A 105 4.68 6.18 1.79
C TRP A 105 3.77 5.20 1.07
N ILE A 106 4.30 4.47 0.06
CA ILE A 106 3.55 3.48 -0.70
C ILE A 106 2.96 2.37 0.20
N TYR A 107 3.70 1.92 1.22
CA TYR A 107 3.28 0.83 2.11
C TYR A 107 2.37 1.30 3.26
N SER A 108 2.29 2.59 3.53
CA SER A 108 1.30 3.15 4.45
C SER A 108 -0.12 3.18 3.85
N ILE A 109 -0.24 3.26 2.50
CA ILE A 109 -1.53 3.41 1.82
C ILE A 109 -2.48 2.22 2.07
N PRO A 110 -2.08 0.94 1.89
CA PRO A 110 -2.97 -0.19 2.17
C PRO A 110 -3.43 -0.26 3.63
N LEU A 111 -2.54 0.04 4.58
CA LEU A 111 -2.88 0.08 6.00
C LEU A 111 -3.94 1.15 6.28
N LYS A 112 -3.73 2.38 5.79
CA LYS A 112 -4.71 3.48 5.92
C LYS A 112 -6.04 3.13 5.25
N HIS A 113 -6.01 2.51 4.08
CA HIS A 113 -7.22 2.11 3.35
C HIS A 113 -8.08 1.13 4.16
N ILE A 114 -7.47 0.09 4.76
CA ILE A 114 -8.20 -0.92 5.55
C ILE A 114 -8.86 -0.29 6.78
N VAL A 115 -8.14 0.57 7.50
CA VAL A 115 -8.65 1.24 8.70
C VAL A 115 -9.75 2.26 8.33
N THR A 116 -9.57 2.98 7.23
CA THR A 116 -10.59 3.89 6.70
C THR A 116 -11.86 3.14 6.29
N ALA A 117 -11.73 2.00 5.60
CA ALA A 117 -12.86 1.16 5.23
C ALA A 117 -13.58 0.59 6.47
N ALA A 118 -12.83 0.21 7.51
CA ALA A 118 -13.43 -0.25 8.78
C ALA A 118 -14.26 0.86 9.44
N HIS A 119 -13.79 2.11 9.41
CA HIS A 119 -14.54 3.26 9.91
C HIS A 119 -15.83 3.51 9.12
N TYR A 120 -15.75 3.59 7.79
CA TYR A 120 -16.93 3.81 6.93
C TYR A 120 -17.97 2.68 7.04
N ASN A 121 -17.54 1.46 7.33
CA ASN A 121 -18.42 0.32 7.57
C ASN A 121 -18.94 0.23 9.03
N GLY A 122 -18.70 1.24 9.86
CA GLY A 122 -19.18 1.30 11.24
C GLY A 122 -18.53 0.34 12.22
N LYS A 123 -17.38 -0.27 11.85
CA LYS A 123 -16.67 -1.24 12.69
C LYS A 123 -15.81 -0.59 13.76
N ILE A 124 -15.37 0.62 13.54
CA ILE A 124 -14.67 1.47 14.50
C ILE A 124 -15.32 2.86 14.55
N PRO A 125 -15.41 3.49 15.71
CA PRO A 125 -16.13 4.75 15.88
C PRO A 125 -15.44 5.94 15.21
N ARG A 126 -14.12 5.88 15.05
CA ARG A 126 -13.30 6.93 14.43
C ARG A 126 -12.15 6.31 13.64
N ASN A 127 -11.66 7.03 12.63
CA ASN A 127 -10.43 6.67 11.93
C ASN A 127 -9.22 7.25 12.67
N PRO A 128 -8.41 6.44 13.36
CA PRO A 128 -7.26 6.94 14.13
C PRO A 128 -6.12 7.47 13.24
N PHE A 129 -6.11 7.15 11.95
CA PHE A 129 -5.06 7.55 11.01
C PHE A 129 -5.44 8.74 10.12
N ALA A 130 -6.62 9.37 10.37
CA ALA A 130 -7.14 10.44 9.51
C ALA A 130 -6.20 11.62 9.37
N MET A 131 -5.54 12.02 10.48
CA MET A 131 -4.65 13.18 10.53
C MET A 131 -3.19 12.86 10.24
N TYR A 132 -2.83 11.58 10.17
CA TYR A 132 -1.45 11.18 9.93
C TYR A 132 -1.13 11.17 8.42
N HIS A 133 -0.14 11.95 8.03
CA HIS A 133 0.35 12.03 6.65
C HIS A 133 1.76 11.45 6.57
N VAL A 134 2.00 10.73 5.50
CA VAL A 134 3.34 10.25 5.11
C VAL A 134 3.63 10.86 3.76
N ASP A 135 4.67 11.65 3.66
CA ASP A 135 5.06 12.25 2.39
C ASP A 135 6.12 11.40 1.69
N PRO A 136 6.03 11.26 0.37
CA PRO A 136 7.09 10.65 -0.41
C PRO A 136 8.32 11.56 -0.42
N ASP A 137 9.47 10.95 -0.69
CA ASP A 137 10.69 11.71 -0.93
C ASP A 137 10.60 12.42 -2.28
N HIS A 138 10.65 13.74 -2.27
CA HIS A 138 10.69 14.54 -3.49
C HIS A 138 12.13 14.53 -4.04
N LYS A 139 12.39 13.67 -5.01
CA LYS A 139 13.62 13.74 -5.80
C LYS A 139 13.31 14.50 -7.07
N GLU A 140 14.04 15.57 -7.30
CA GLU A 140 14.08 16.17 -8.64
C GLU A 140 14.61 15.10 -9.62
N ARG A 141 13.90 14.96 -10.73
CA ARG A 141 14.32 14.03 -11.79
C ARG A 141 15.05 14.85 -12.82
N GLU A 142 16.23 14.42 -13.15
CA GLU A 142 16.96 14.95 -14.29
C GLU A 142 16.25 14.58 -15.59
N PHE A 143 16.43 15.37 -16.61
CA PHE A 143 15.89 15.16 -17.95
C PHE A 143 17.02 15.35 -18.97
N LEU A 144 16.89 14.70 -20.10
CA LEU A 144 17.83 14.88 -21.18
C LEU A 144 17.59 16.21 -21.90
N THR A 145 18.66 16.92 -22.15
CA THR A 145 18.64 18.08 -23.08
C THR A 145 18.45 17.58 -24.52
N LEU A 146 18.10 18.48 -25.42
CA LEU A 146 17.95 18.15 -26.84
C LEU A 146 19.29 17.65 -27.47
N ASP A 147 20.41 18.24 -27.05
CA ASP A 147 21.74 17.84 -27.53
C ASP A 147 22.10 16.42 -27.05
N GLU A 148 21.80 16.09 -25.81
CA GLU A 148 22.01 14.74 -25.27
C GLU A 148 21.11 13.71 -25.94
N LEU A 149 19.85 14.05 -26.24
CA LEU A 149 18.93 13.17 -26.97
C LEU A 149 19.42 12.95 -28.41
N THR A 150 19.93 13.98 -29.05
CA THR A 150 20.50 13.89 -30.40
C THR A 150 21.74 13.01 -30.38
N ALA A 151 22.66 13.24 -29.45
CA ALA A 151 23.86 12.41 -29.30
C ALA A 151 23.50 10.92 -29.03
N MET A 152 22.47 10.67 -28.21
CA MET A 152 21.98 9.31 -27.97
C MET A 152 21.43 8.66 -29.24
N THR A 153 20.78 9.41 -30.11
CA THR A 153 20.25 8.93 -31.38
C THR A 153 21.37 8.50 -32.34
N GLU A 154 22.51 9.22 -32.34
CA GLU A 154 23.61 9.00 -33.23
C GLU A 154 24.62 7.93 -32.77
N ILE A 155 24.55 7.51 -31.51
CA ILE A 155 25.46 6.50 -30.93
C ILE A 155 25.32 5.17 -31.68
N LYS A 156 26.45 4.62 -32.11
CA LYS A 156 26.53 3.27 -32.68
C LYS A 156 26.65 2.25 -31.56
N LEU A 157 25.67 1.38 -31.45
CA LEU A 157 25.65 0.29 -30.49
C LEU A 157 25.84 -1.04 -31.22
N GLU A 158 26.77 -1.85 -30.75
CA GLU A 158 27.06 -3.17 -31.33
C GLU A 158 26.02 -4.23 -30.96
N ASP A 159 25.44 -4.12 -29.74
CA ASP A 159 24.37 -5.02 -29.27
C ASP A 159 23.02 -4.60 -29.87
N PRO A 160 22.38 -5.49 -30.66
CA PRO A 160 21.07 -5.20 -31.25
C PRO A 160 19.97 -4.91 -30.24
N ASN A 161 20.01 -5.54 -29.05
CA ASN A 161 19.01 -5.29 -28.03
C ASN A 161 19.17 -3.89 -27.42
N MET A 162 20.40 -3.46 -27.23
CA MET A 162 20.68 -2.10 -26.75
C MET A 162 20.30 -1.06 -27.80
N ALA A 163 20.59 -1.30 -29.07
CA ALA A 163 20.18 -0.43 -30.18
C ALA A 163 18.64 -0.31 -30.23
N PHE A 164 17.93 -1.41 -30.18
CA PHE A 164 16.47 -1.44 -30.15
C PHE A 164 15.89 -0.71 -28.92
N ALA A 165 16.46 -0.93 -27.72
CA ALA A 165 16.02 -0.24 -26.51
C ALA A 165 16.23 1.29 -26.61
N ARG A 166 17.36 1.75 -27.18
CA ARG A 166 17.62 3.15 -27.48
C ARG A 166 16.58 3.71 -28.45
N ASP A 167 16.29 3.02 -29.53
CA ASP A 167 15.34 3.50 -30.56
C ASP A 167 13.92 3.63 -29.97
N LEU A 168 13.48 2.69 -29.16
CA LEU A 168 12.21 2.79 -28.44
C LEU A 168 12.18 3.97 -27.46
N PHE A 169 13.29 4.21 -26.75
CA PHE A 169 13.40 5.35 -25.83
C PHE A 169 13.33 6.68 -26.59
N VAL A 170 14.13 6.83 -27.64
CA VAL A 170 14.15 8.03 -28.50
C VAL A 170 12.77 8.27 -29.12
N PHE A 171 12.12 7.23 -29.63
CA PHE A 171 10.76 7.30 -30.15
C PHE A 171 9.78 7.81 -29.09
N GLY A 172 9.85 7.27 -27.86
CA GLY A 172 9.03 7.73 -26.74
C GLY A 172 9.30 9.21 -26.38
N CYS A 173 10.56 9.66 -26.43
CA CYS A 173 10.91 11.07 -26.18
C CYS A 173 10.30 12.02 -27.22
N TRP A 174 10.33 11.65 -28.51
CA TRP A 174 9.79 12.48 -29.58
C TRP A 174 8.27 12.48 -29.67
N THR A 175 7.64 11.34 -29.34
CA THR A 175 6.17 11.19 -29.47
C THR A 175 5.41 11.48 -28.20
N GLY A 176 6.06 11.42 -27.04
CA GLY A 176 5.40 11.50 -25.72
C GLY A 176 4.58 10.27 -25.37
N ILE A 177 4.63 9.20 -26.17
CA ILE A 177 3.87 7.98 -25.97
C ILE A 177 4.50 7.17 -24.81
N SER A 178 3.68 6.63 -23.92
CA SER A 178 4.17 5.83 -22.80
C SER A 178 4.75 4.48 -23.27
N PHE A 179 5.70 3.92 -22.51
CA PHE A 179 6.29 2.61 -22.85
C PHE A 179 5.24 1.50 -23.05
N ILE A 180 4.16 1.50 -22.25
CA ILE A 180 3.11 0.48 -22.38
C ILE A 180 2.33 0.65 -23.69
N ASP A 181 2.11 1.87 -24.12
CA ASP A 181 1.42 2.15 -25.38
C ASP A 181 2.32 1.80 -26.57
N ILE A 182 3.62 2.12 -26.51
CA ILE A 182 4.61 1.68 -27.52
C ILE A 182 4.62 0.15 -27.62
N LYS A 183 4.61 -0.55 -26.49
CA LYS A 183 4.60 -2.03 -26.47
C LYS A 183 3.34 -2.62 -27.12
N ASN A 184 2.22 -1.92 -27.04
CA ASN A 184 0.94 -2.33 -27.60
C ASN A 184 0.66 -1.73 -28.99
N LEU A 185 1.62 -1.01 -29.55
CA LEU A 185 1.49 -0.39 -30.87
C LEU A 185 1.40 -1.48 -31.96
N THR A 186 0.40 -1.37 -32.80
CA THR A 186 0.16 -2.25 -33.95
C THR A 186 -0.11 -1.42 -35.20
N GLU A 187 -0.04 -2.02 -36.38
CA GLU A 187 -0.35 -1.33 -37.64
C GLU A 187 -1.76 -0.74 -37.68
N ASP A 188 -2.70 -1.33 -36.93
CA ASP A 188 -4.10 -0.89 -36.89
C ASP A 188 -4.33 0.36 -36.00
N ASN A 189 -3.32 0.78 -35.21
CA ASN A 189 -3.44 1.92 -34.29
C ASN A 189 -2.34 2.98 -34.46
N ILE A 190 -1.73 3.02 -35.66
CA ILE A 190 -0.80 4.07 -36.13
C ILE A 190 -1.53 5.09 -37.02
#